data_29896bac246154684b3bead3757f12d0
#
_entry.id   29896bac246154684b3bead3757f12d0
#
_cell.length_a   1.000
_cell.length_b   1.000
_cell.length_c   1.000
_cell.angle_alpha   90.00
_cell.angle_beta   90.00
_cell.angle_gamma   90.00
#
_symmetry.space_group_name_H-M   'P 1'
#
loop_
_entity.id
_entity.type
_entity.pdbx_description
1 polymer ?
#
loop_
_entity_poly.entity_id
_entity_poly.type
_entity_poly.pdbx_seq_one_letter_code
_entity_poly.pdbx_strand_id
1 'polypeptide(L)'
;MQLTILGSAASYPDAGRACAGHLVRSGGTSVLLDCGNGVLSNLGRVLDPTALSAVFISHSHVDHFADVYALEAALRYAPAGPLPPLPLYLPTGVFELMSGALTEHGASELAEAFEVHELTPGEVVRVGGLTVIACPVEHVGVTLAFVVEDGGARLCYTADTRLGDAVRDAARGASVLLADATLPQAFAGRAPHMTPVEA
;
A
#
# COMPACT_ATOMS: atom_id res chain seq x y z
N MET A 1 15.17 -4.99 -8.88
CA MET A 1 14.02 -4.82 -7.97
C MET A 1 13.79 -6.09 -7.15
N GLN A 2 13.45 -5.96 -5.87
CA GLN A 2 13.08 -7.06 -4.97
C GLN A 2 11.71 -6.78 -4.38
N LEU A 3 10.80 -7.76 -4.45
CA LEU A 3 9.50 -7.75 -3.78
C LEU A 3 9.53 -8.66 -2.56
N THR A 4 9.03 -8.19 -1.42
CA THR A 4 8.81 -8.97 -0.20
C THR A 4 7.35 -8.85 0.20
N ILE A 5 6.62 -9.96 0.26
CA ILE A 5 5.25 -10.01 0.76
C ILE A 5 5.30 -10.00 2.29
N LEU A 6 4.80 -8.93 2.92
CA LEU A 6 4.72 -8.77 4.37
C LEU A 6 3.39 -9.28 4.91
N GLY A 7 2.32 -9.18 4.10
CA GLY A 7 1.00 -9.67 4.40
C GLY A 7 0.12 -9.70 3.17
N SER A 8 -0.85 -10.62 3.16
CA SER A 8 -1.79 -10.84 2.06
C SER A 8 -3.13 -11.44 2.55
N ALA A 9 -3.46 -11.30 3.83
CA ALA A 9 -4.78 -11.66 4.35
C ALA A 9 -5.80 -10.59 3.98
N ALA A 10 -6.98 -10.99 3.55
CA ALA A 10 -8.07 -10.09 3.16
C ALA A 10 -8.97 -9.77 4.34
N SER A 11 -9.37 -8.51 4.46
CA SER A 11 -10.31 -7.93 5.43
C SER A 11 -9.87 -8.00 6.91
N TYR A 12 -9.15 -9.03 7.34
CA TYR A 12 -8.65 -9.18 8.71
C TYR A 12 -7.40 -10.07 8.75
N PRO A 13 -6.49 -9.85 9.72
CA PRO A 13 -5.33 -10.70 9.89
C PRO A 13 -5.73 -12.08 10.41
N ASP A 14 -5.11 -13.14 9.89
CA ASP A 14 -5.23 -14.50 10.41
C ASP A 14 -3.97 -14.88 11.23
N ALA A 15 -4.01 -16.02 11.92
CA ALA A 15 -2.88 -16.48 12.74
C ALA A 15 -1.59 -16.60 11.91
N GLY A 16 -0.62 -15.72 12.21
CA GLY A 16 0.65 -15.64 11.50
C GLY A 16 0.59 -14.99 10.12
N ARG A 17 -0.54 -14.40 9.72
CA ARG A 17 -0.71 -13.68 8.44
C ARG A 17 -1.23 -12.27 8.67
N ALA A 18 -0.48 -11.28 8.23
CA ALA A 18 -0.88 -9.88 8.20
C ALA A 18 -1.81 -9.59 7.02
N CYS A 19 -2.56 -8.51 7.12
CA CYS A 19 -3.32 -7.93 6.00
C CYS A 19 -2.40 -7.41 4.89
N ALA A 20 -2.95 -6.73 3.88
CA ALA A 20 -2.20 -6.28 2.71
C ALA A 20 -1.00 -5.39 3.07
N GLY A 21 0.17 -5.78 2.56
CA GLY A 21 1.40 -4.98 2.70
C GLY A 21 2.58 -5.62 1.98
N HIS A 22 3.25 -4.84 1.12
CA HIS A 22 4.28 -5.36 0.21
C HIS A 22 5.45 -4.38 0.14
N LEU A 23 6.65 -4.86 0.49
CA LEU A 23 7.86 -4.06 0.43
C LEU A 23 8.55 -4.25 -0.92
N VAL A 24 8.77 -3.16 -1.64
CA VAL A 24 9.53 -3.11 -2.89
C VAL A 24 10.83 -2.38 -2.67
N ARG A 25 11.96 -3.01 -3.02
CA ARG A 25 13.31 -2.42 -2.86
C ARG A 25 14.09 -2.43 -4.17
N SER A 26 14.81 -1.34 -4.46
CA SER A 26 15.77 -1.25 -5.55
C SER A 26 16.80 -0.14 -5.26
N GLY A 27 18.09 -0.43 -5.44
CA GLY A 27 19.16 0.56 -5.37
C GLY A 27 19.22 1.42 -4.10
N GLY A 28 18.86 0.89 -2.94
CA GLY A 28 18.82 1.62 -1.67
C GLY A 28 17.49 2.34 -1.39
N THR A 29 16.54 2.31 -2.32
CA THR A 29 15.17 2.81 -2.14
C THR A 29 14.26 1.70 -1.63
N SER A 30 13.42 1.99 -0.62
CA SER A 30 12.48 1.06 0.01
C SER A 30 11.08 1.67 0.03
N VAL A 31 10.15 1.12 -0.73
CA VAL A 31 8.76 1.60 -0.83
C VAL A 31 7.82 0.54 -0.28
N LEU A 32 6.89 0.95 0.59
CA LEU A 32 5.84 0.09 1.11
C LEU A 32 4.54 0.34 0.34
N LEU A 33 3.95 -0.71 -0.23
CA LEU A 33 2.63 -0.71 -0.88
C LEU A 33 1.64 -1.35 0.08
N ASP A 34 0.70 -0.56 0.57
CA ASP A 34 -0.21 -0.82 1.69
C ASP A 34 0.49 -1.14 3.03
N CYS A 35 -0.19 -0.83 4.11
CA CYS A 35 0.27 -0.98 5.48
C CYS A 35 -0.88 -1.44 6.37
N GLY A 36 -1.45 -2.60 6.05
CA GLY A 36 -2.56 -3.21 6.80
C GLY A 36 -2.14 -3.82 8.11
N ASN A 37 -3.10 -4.33 8.88
CA ASN A 37 -2.87 -4.91 10.21
C ASN A 37 -1.79 -5.99 10.21
N GLY A 38 -0.76 -5.82 11.05
CA GLY A 38 0.35 -6.76 11.26
C GLY A 38 1.52 -6.58 10.28
N VAL A 39 1.39 -5.70 9.29
CA VAL A 39 2.44 -5.41 8.29
C VAL A 39 3.67 -4.81 8.95
N LEU A 40 3.51 -3.87 9.88
CA LEU A 40 4.65 -3.22 10.55
C LEU A 40 5.50 -4.23 11.34
N SER A 41 4.86 -5.20 12.01
CA SER A 41 5.55 -6.26 12.74
C SER A 41 6.37 -7.15 11.80
N ASN A 42 5.86 -7.47 10.62
CA ASN A 42 6.57 -8.26 9.63
C ASN A 42 7.65 -7.43 8.91
N LEU A 43 7.41 -6.13 8.68
CA LEU A 43 8.41 -5.21 8.13
C LEU A 43 9.65 -5.16 9.02
N GLY A 44 9.47 -5.03 10.34
CA GLY A 44 10.57 -4.96 11.30
C GLY A 44 11.50 -6.19 11.32
N ARG A 45 11.11 -7.31 10.70
CA ARG A 45 11.97 -8.50 10.54
C ARG A 45 12.91 -8.40 9.35
N VAL A 46 12.65 -7.52 8.39
CA VAL A 46 13.39 -7.44 7.10
C VAL A 46 13.96 -6.06 6.82
N LEU A 47 13.39 -5.02 7.44
CA LEU A 47 13.82 -3.63 7.30
C LEU A 47 13.43 -2.87 8.57
N ASP A 48 14.32 -2.00 9.06
CA ASP A 48 13.93 -1.00 10.06
C ASP A 48 12.87 -0.07 9.44
N PRO A 49 11.69 0.12 10.06
CA PRO A 49 10.65 1.00 9.52
C PRO A 49 11.13 2.43 9.24
N THR A 50 12.14 2.90 9.98
CA THR A 50 12.75 4.23 9.79
C THR A 50 13.58 4.34 8.50
N ALA A 51 13.87 3.23 7.83
CA ALA A 51 14.57 3.18 6.55
C ALA A 51 13.64 3.14 5.34
N LEU A 52 12.32 3.29 5.54
CA LEU A 52 11.38 3.47 4.43
C LEU A 52 11.65 4.79 3.71
N SER A 53 11.54 4.76 2.38
CA SER A 53 11.63 5.95 1.52
C SER A 53 10.27 6.56 1.23
N ALA A 54 9.21 5.76 1.23
CA ALA A 54 7.82 6.18 1.04
C ALA A 54 6.84 5.05 1.36
N VAL A 55 5.58 5.42 1.65
CA VAL A 55 4.44 4.52 1.77
C VAL A 55 3.38 4.92 0.75
N PHE A 56 2.76 3.94 0.09
CA PHE A 56 1.66 4.11 -0.85
C PHE A 56 0.46 3.31 -0.36
N ILE A 57 -0.67 3.96 -0.14
CA ILE A 57 -1.94 3.34 0.26
C ILE A 57 -2.86 3.29 -0.96
N SER A 58 -3.40 2.12 -1.24
CA SER A 58 -4.19 1.88 -2.44
C SER A 58 -5.62 2.42 -2.35
N HIS A 59 -6.25 2.34 -1.18
CA HIS A 59 -7.63 2.77 -0.95
C HIS A 59 -7.99 2.88 0.54
N SER A 60 -9.26 3.19 0.83
CA SER A 60 -9.74 3.58 2.16
C SER A 60 -10.15 2.41 3.08
N HIS A 61 -9.97 1.15 2.71
CA HIS A 61 -10.25 0.04 3.62
C HIS A 61 -9.18 -0.10 4.69
N VAL A 62 -9.62 -0.36 5.93
CA VAL A 62 -8.77 -0.37 7.13
C VAL A 62 -7.66 -1.43 7.05
N ASP A 63 -7.93 -2.58 6.46
CA ASP A 63 -6.97 -3.67 6.29
C ASP A 63 -5.84 -3.36 5.29
N HIS A 64 -5.86 -2.17 4.66
CA HIS A 64 -4.80 -1.65 3.80
C HIS A 64 -3.98 -0.54 4.46
N PHE A 65 -4.44 0.06 5.58
CA PHE A 65 -3.70 1.17 6.19
C PHE A 65 -3.59 1.14 7.73
N ALA A 66 -4.21 0.18 8.41
CA ALA A 66 -4.32 0.21 9.87
C ALA A 66 -2.98 0.35 10.61
N ASP A 67 -1.90 -0.25 10.12
CA ASP A 67 -0.58 -0.14 10.75
C ASP A 67 0.14 1.20 10.44
N VAL A 68 -0.45 2.10 9.63
CA VAL A 68 0.07 3.47 9.46
C VAL A 68 0.07 4.22 10.79
N TYR A 69 -0.92 4.00 11.66
CA TYR A 69 -0.93 4.57 13.01
C TYR A 69 0.23 4.05 13.89
N ALA A 70 0.54 2.76 13.78
CA ALA A 70 1.69 2.19 14.50
C ALA A 70 3.02 2.62 13.86
N LEU A 71 3.07 2.83 12.55
CA LEU A 71 4.24 3.36 11.86
C LEU A 71 4.52 4.81 12.27
N GLU A 72 3.48 5.64 12.43
CA GLU A 72 3.60 6.99 13.00
C GLU A 72 4.38 6.95 14.33
N ALA A 73 3.94 6.10 15.26
CA ALA A 73 4.60 5.96 16.56
C ALA A 73 6.06 5.47 16.41
N ALA A 74 6.33 4.54 15.47
CA ALA A 74 7.68 4.06 15.22
C ALA A 74 8.62 5.16 14.70
N LEU A 75 8.11 6.09 13.87
CA LEU A 75 8.86 7.24 13.36
C LEU A 75 9.12 8.30 14.44
N ARG A 76 8.11 8.60 15.26
CA ARG A 76 8.20 9.63 16.29
C ARG A 76 9.05 9.23 17.48
N TYR A 77 8.95 7.98 17.91
CA TYR A 77 9.68 7.44 19.07
C TYR A 77 10.92 6.64 18.70
N ALA A 78 11.46 6.85 17.48
CA ALA A 78 12.68 6.21 17.05
C ALA A 78 13.83 6.51 18.02
N PRO A 79 14.72 5.54 18.34
CA PRO A 79 15.84 5.76 19.27
C PRO A 79 16.78 6.88 18.87
N ALA A 80 16.85 7.22 17.59
CA ALA A 80 17.65 8.33 17.05
C ALA A 80 17.00 9.71 17.24
N GLY A 81 15.79 9.77 17.81
CA GLY A 81 14.97 10.98 17.91
C GLY A 81 13.97 11.09 16.76
N PRO A 82 13.15 12.17 16.77
CA PRO A 82 12.17 12.39 15.72
C PRO A 82 12.82 12.43 14.33
N LEU A 83 12.24 11.69 13.39
CA LEU A 83 12.70 11.62 12.00
C LEU A 83 12.00 12.70 11.15
N PRO A 84 12.59 13.07 9.99
CA PRO A 84 11.86 13.85 9.00
C PRO A 84 10.55 13.15 8.61
N PRO A 85 9.48 13.91 8.27
CA PRO A 85 8.23 13.32 7.82
C PRO A 85 8.44 12.33 6.67
N LEU A 86 7.85 11.14 6.77
CA LEU A 86 7.93 10.12 5.75
C LEU A 86 6.91 10.42 4.64
N PRO A 87 7.28 10.42 3.34
CA PRO A 87 6.32 10.58 2.26
C PRO A 87 5.23 9.50 2.30
N LEU A 88 3.97 9.92 2.38
CA LEU A 88 2.78 9.09 2.40
C LEU A 88 1.88 9.46 1.22
N TYR A 89 1.76 8.57 0.27
CA TYR A 89 0.95 8.71 -0.94
C TYR A 89 -0.34 7.91 -0.80
N LEU A 90 -1.49 8.53 -1.04
CA LEU A 90 -2.79 7.88 -0.86
C LEU A 90 -3.87 8.59 -1.69
N PRO A 91 -5.00 7.94 -2.00
CA PRO A 91 -6.09 8.60 -2.73
C PRO A 91 -6.68 9.76 -1.95
N THR A 92 -7.18 10.76 -2.66
CA THR A 92 -7.85 11.95 -2.08
C THR A 92 -8.90 11.57 -1.05
N GLY A 93 -8.86 12.23 0.11
CA GLY A 93 -9.78 12.05 1.24
C GLY A 93 -9.47 10.86 2.17
N VAL A 94 -8.52 9.98 1.83
CA VAL A 94 -8.17 8.85 2.70
C VAL A 94 -7.44 9.33 3.96
N PHE A 95 -6.57 10.33 3.85
CA PHE A 95 -5.90 10.90 5.03
C PHE A 95 -6.89 11.57 5.99
N GLU A 96 -7.87 12.29 5.47
CA GLU A 96 -8.95 12.88 6.28
C GLU A 96 -9.77 11.81 7.01
N LEU A 97 -10.09 10.70 6.32
CA LEU A 97 -10.76 9.55 6.94
C LEU A 97 -9.93 8.97 8.10
N MET A 98 -8.62 8.77 7.88
CA MET A 98 -7.70 8.24 8.90
C MET A 98 -7.60 9.21 10.10
N SER A 99 -7.42 10.50 9.85
CA SER A 99 -7.31 11.53 10.88
C SER A 99 -8.60 11.66 11.68
N GLY A 100 -9.75 11.53 11.03
CA GLY A 100 -11.08 11.60 11.67
C GLY A 100 -11.36 10.47 12.68
N ALA A 101 -10.59 9.38 12.65
CA ALA A 101 -10.69 8.31 13.65
C ALA A 101 -9.91 8.61 14.95
N LEU A 102 -9.13 9.70 15.00
CA LEU A 102 -8.25 10.07 16.09
C LEU A 102 -8.81 11.25 16.89
N THR A 103 -8.23 11.51 18.07
CA THR A 103 -8.40 12.78 18.74
C THR A 103 -7.69 13.90 17.97
N GLU A 104 -8.04 15.17 18.23
CA GLU A 104 -7.36 16.32 17.61
C GLU A 104 -5.83 16.25 17.77
N HIS A 105 -5.37 15.89 18.97
CA HIS A 105 -3.94 15.71 19.24
C HIS A 105 -3.34 14.57 18.40
N GLY A 106 -3.97 13.40 18.37
CA GLY A 106 -3.49 12.27 17.57
C GLY A 106 -3.50 12.55 16.06
N ALA A 107 -4.47 13.33 15.57
CA ALA A 107 -4.50 13.75 14.17
C ALA A 107 -3.34 14.72 13.82
N SER A 108 -2.99 15.62 14.77
CA SER A 108 -1.81 16.49 14.64
C SER A 108 -0.51 15.66 14.59
N GLU A 109 -0.38 14.69 15.49
CA GLU A 109 0.79 13.80 15.52
C GLU A 109 0.94 12.99 14.23
N LEU A 110 -0.17 12.45 13.71
CA LEU A 110 -0.19 11.74 12.44
C LEU A 110 0.26 12.65 11.28
N ALA A 111 -0.23 13.89 11.24
CA ALA A 111 0.13 14.86 10.21
C ALA A 111 1.60 15.31 10.30
N GLU A 112 2.19 15.33 11.50
CA GLU A 112 3.61 15.66 11.69
C GLU A 112 4.56 14.54 11.27
N ALA A 113 4.12 13.27 11.38
CA ALA A 113 4.95 12.12 11.05
C ALA A 113 5.04 11.85 9.54
N PHE A 114 4.12 12.37 8.75
CA PHE A 114 4.04 12.09 7.31
C PHE A 114 4.00 13.37 6.46
N GLU A 115 4.73 13.34 5.34
CA GLU A 115 4.55 14.26 4.23
C GLU A 115 3.45 13.70 3.33
N VAL A 116 2.23 14.21 3.49
CA VAL A 116 1.02 13.67 2.86
C VAL A 116 0.87 14.17 1.42
N HIS A 117 0.74 13.24 0.48
CA HIS A 117 0.51 13.51 -0.95
C HIS A 117 -0.74 12.79 -1.42
N GLU A 118 -1.76 13.53 -1.80
CA GLU A 118 -2.96 12.96 -2.41
C GLU A 118 -2.72 12.59 -3.86
N LEU A 119 -2.96 11.31 -4.18
CA LEU A 119 -2.77 10.76 -5.52
C LEU A 119 -4.04 10.87 -6.36
N THR A 120 -3.84 11.23 -7.61
CA THR A 120 -4.87 11.17 -8.65
C THR A 120 -4.63 9.99 -9.60
N PRO A 121 -5.70 9.42 -10.21
CA PRO A 121 -5.56 8.38 -11.23
C PRO A 121 -4.64 8.79 -12.38
N GLY A 122 -3.66 7.94 -12.70
CA GLY A 122 -2.67 8.18 -13.76
C GLY A 122 -1.42 8.92 -13.29
N GLU A 123 -1.36 9.35 -12.04
CA GLU A 123 -0.20 10.07 -11.51
C GLU A 123 1.05 9.20 -11.44
N VAL A 124 2.19 9.82 -11.70
CA VAL A 124 3.51 9.17 -11.72
C VAL A 124 4.41 9.80 -10.66
N VAL A 125 4.81 9.02 -9.68
CA VAL A 125 5.67 9.44 -8.58
C VAL A 125 7.05 8.81 -8.72
N ARG A 126 8.10 9.58 -8.47
CA ARG A 126 9.48 9.08 -8.43
C ARG A 126 10.00 9.10 -7.01
N VAL A 127 10.45 7.95 -6.53
CA VAL A 127 11.06 7.78 -5.21
C VAL A 127 12.42 7.12 -5.41
N GLY A 128 13.49 7.88 -5.27
CA GLY A 128 14.84 7.41 -5.56
C GLY A 128 14.95 6.83 -6.97
N GLY A 129 15.34 5.56 -7.08
CA GLY A 129 15.44 4.84 -8.35
C GLY A 129 14.16 4.16 -8.84
N LEU A 130 13.08 4.27 -8.08
CA LEU A 130 11.78 3.69 -8.42
C LEU A 130 10.83 4.73 -9.04
N THR A 131 10.05 4.28 -10.00
CA THR A 131 8.88 5.02 -10.52
C THR A 131 7.63 4.25 -10.12
N VAL A 132 6.67 4.92 -9.48
CA VAL A 132 5.37 4.35 -9.08
C VAL A 132 4.26 5.05 -9.86
N ILE A 133 3.44 4.28 -10.55
CA ILE A 133 2.30 4.78 -11.35
C ILE A 133 1.02 4.36 -10.66
N ALA A 134 0.16 5.33 -10.34
CA ALA A 134 -1.14 5.12 -9.71
C ALA A 134 -2.21 4.84 -10.78
N CYS A 135 -2.56 3.58 -10.99
CA CYS A 135 -3.52 3.16 -12.00
C CYS A 135 -4.91 2.97 -11.38
N PRO A 136 -5.97 3.61 -11.91
CA PRO A 136 -7.32 3.40 -11.38
C PRO A 136 -7.79 1.97 -11.61
N VAL A 137 -8.47 1.38 -10.61
CA VAL A 137 -9.09 0.05 -10.70
C VAL A 137 -10.48 0.06 -10.07
N GLU A 138 -11.27 -0.99 -10.31
CA GLU A 138 -12.67 -1.03 -9.92
C GLU A 138 -12.86 -1.75 -8.57
N HIS A 139 -13.04 -0.97 -7.51
CA HIS A 139 -13.38 -1.48 -6.18
C HIS A 139 -14.35 -0.53 -5.48
N VAL A 140 -14.00 0.08 -4.35
CA VAL A 140 -14.82 1.07 -3.64
C VAL A 140 -14.16 2.43 -3.68
N GLY A 141 -14.95 3.48 -3.90
CA GLY A 141 -14.43 4.84 -3.99
C GLY A 141 -13.28 4.96 -5.01
N VAL A 142 -12.26 5.73 -4.68
CA VAL A 142 -11.02 5.80 -5.46
C VAL A 142 -10.08 4.70 -4.98
N THR A 143 -9.85 3.71 -5.84
CA THR A 143 -8.89 2.61 -5.60
C THR A 143 -7.83 2.63 -6.68
N LEU A 144 -6.57 2.52 -6.26
CA LEU A 144 -5.39 2.60 -7.12
C LEU A 144 -4.60 1.29 -7.06
N ALA A 145 -4.40 0.66 -8.21
CA ALA A 145 -3.31 -0.28 -8.41
C ALA A 145 -1.99 0.48 -8.52
N PHE A 146 -0.90 -0.12 -8.11
CA PHE A 146 0.43 0.47 -8.24
C PHE A 146 1.30 -0.33 -9.19
N VAL A 147 1.78 0.35 -10.23
CA VAL A 147 2.81 -0.19 -11.11
C VAL A 147 4.15 0.41 -10.71
N VAL A 148 5.11 -0.45 -10.36
CA VAL A 148 6.44 -0.04 -9.90
C VAL A 148 7.49 -0.47 -10.90
N GLU A 149 8.34 0.49 -11.31
CA GLU A 149 9.40 0.30 -12.30
C GLU A 149 10.75 0.76 -11.74
N ASP A 150 11.83 0.05 -12.12
CA ASP A 150 13.23 0.43 -11.81
C ASP A 150 14.13 0.50 -13.06
N GLY A 151 13.53 0.65 -14.25
CA GLY A 151 14.23 0.70 -15.53
C GLY A 151 14.58 -0.65 -16.13
N GLY A 152 14.43 -1.75 -15.39
CA GLY A 152 14.70 -3.11 -15.87
C GLY A 152 13.57 -4.11 -15.61
N ALA A 153 12.75 -3.85 -14.59
CA ALA A 153 11.63 -4.70 -14.21
C ALA A 153 10.38 -3.86 -13.97
N ARG A 154 9.22 -4.47 -14.18
CA ARG A 154 7.89 -3.87 -13.97
C ARG A 154 7.07 -4.80 -13.08
N LEU A 155 6.70 -4.33 -11.89
CA LEU A 155 5.78 -4.97 -10.96
C LEU A 155 4.42 -4.29 -11.06
N CYS A 156 3.33 -5.05 -11.13
CA CYS A 156 1.98 -4.55 -10.91
C CYS A 156 1.41 -5.17 -9.62
N TYR A 157 1.00 -4.33 -8.69
CA TYR A 157 0.15 -4.66 -7.55
C TYR A 157 -1.24 -4.13 -7.83
N THR A 158 -2.23 -5.02 -7.97
CA THR A 158 -3.58 -4.62 -8.39
C THR A 158 -4.37 -3.91 -7.30
N ALA A 159 -3.94 -4.01 -6.04
CA ALA A 159 -4.79 -3.76 -4.87
C ALA A 159 -6.09 -4.61 -4.97
N ASP A 160 -7.13 -4.25 -4.24
CA ASP A 160 -8.44 -4.88 -4.32
C ASP A 160 -9.15 -4.42 -5.59
N THR A 161 -9.64 -5.34 -6.41
CA THR A 161 -10.33 -5.01 -7.65
C THR A 161 -11.10 -6.18 -8.24
N ARG A 162 -12.15 -5.89 -9.01
CA ARG A 162 -12.74 -6.89 -9.91
C ARG A 162 -11.93 -7.02 -11.20
N LEU A 163 -12.14 -8.11 -11.91
CA LEU A 163 -11.60 -8.29 -13.25
C LEU A 163 -12.29 -7.31 -14.22
N GLY A 164 -11.49 -6.50 -14.93
CA GLY A 164 -11.96 -5.52 -15.90
C GLY A 164 -10.81 -5.01 -16.77
N ASP A 165 -11.11 -4.10 -17.70
CA ASP A 165 -10.10 -3.57 -18.62
C ASP A 165 -9.07 -2.71 -17.87
N ALA A 166 -9.48 -1.97 -16.84
CA ALA A 166 -8.60 -1.13 -16.03
C ALA A 166 -7.46 -1.95 -15.38
N VAL A 167 -7.79 -3.08 -14.72
CA VAL A 167 -6.75 -3.93 -14.11
C VAL A 167 -5.90 -4.64 -15.15
N ARG A 168 -6.47 -5.04 -16.29
CA ARG A 168 -5.70 -5.62 -17.41
C ARG A 168 -4.71 -4.63 -18.01
N ASP A 169 -5.11 -3.36 -18.13
CA ASP A 169 -4.25 -2.30 -18.65
C ASP A 169 -3.14 -1.97 -17.65
N ALA A 170 -3.42 -1.90 -16.35
CA ALA A 170 -2.40 -1.74 -15.31
C ALA A 170 -1.39 -2.90 -15.31
N ALA A 171 -1.84 -4.14 -15.45
CA ALA A 171 -1.01 -5.34 -15.46
C ALA A 171 -0.19 -5.52 -16.77
N ARG A 172 -0.51 -4.77 -17.84
CA ARG A 172 0.12 -4.94 -19.14
C ARG A 172 1.64 -4.76 -19.09
N GLY A 173 2.36 -5.76 -19.55
CA GLY A 173 3.83 -5.74 -19.57
C GLY A 173 4.50 -5.91 -18.22
N ALA A 174 3.77 -6.24 -17.15
CA ALA A 174 4.37 -6.55 -15.87
C ALA A 174 5.21 -7.84 -15.94
N SER A 175 6.42 -7.78 -15.39
CA SER A 175 7.28 -8.95 -15.19
C SER A 175 6.81 -9.77 -13.99
N VAL A 176 6.16 -9.11 -13.02
CA VAL A 176 5.54 -9.71 -11.84
C VAL A 176 4.18 -9.07 -11.64
N LEU A 177 3.16 -9.90 -11.46
CA LEU A 177 1.80 -9.49 -11.10
C LEU A 177 1.49 -9.99 -9.69
N LEU A 178 1.11 -9.06 -8.81
CA LEU A 178 0.55 -9.35 -7.50
C LEU A 178 -0.93 -8.98 -7.55
N ALA A 179 -1.78 -10.00 -7.71
CA ALA A 179 -3.19 -9.81 -8.01
C ALA A 179 -4.08 -10.08 -6.79
N ASP A 180 -5.18 -9.31 -6.69
CA ASP A 180 -6.31 -9.69 -5.84
C ASP A 180 -6.80 -11.09 -6.20
N ALA A 181 -7.08 -11.90 -5.19
CA ALA A 181 -7.66 -13.24 -5.33
C ALA A 181 -8.55 -13.56 -4.11
N THR A 182 -9.19 -12.53 -3.59
CA THR A 182 -9.90 -12.54 -2.30
C THR A 182 -11.15 -13.42 -2.32
N LEU A 183 -11.90 -13.44 -3.45
CA LEU A 183 -13.17 -14.16 -3.48
C LEU A 183 -12.98 -15.66 -3.73
N PRO A 184 -13.58 -16.54 -2.90
CA PRO A 184 -13.80 -17.92 -3.29
C PRO A 184 -14.60 -18.02 -4.59
N GLN A 185 -14.28 -18.98 -5.45
CA GLN A 185 -14.92 -19.15 -6.77
C GLN A 185 -16.47 -19.20 -6.71
N ALA A 186 -17.02 -19.73 -5.63
CA ALA A 186 -18.48 -19.79 -5.42
C ALA A 186 -19.14 -18.41 -5.26
N PHE A 187 -18.36 -17.36 -5.03
CA PHE A 187 -18.83 -15.99 -4.86
C PHE A 187 -18.40 -15.06 -6.00
N ALA A 188 -17.91 -15.60 -7.12
CA ALA A 188 -17.53 -14.81 -8.30
C ALA A 188 -18.61 -13.78 -8.66
N GLY A 189 -18.19 -12.52 -8.86
CA GLY A 189 -19.08 -11.40 -9.21
C GLY A 189 -19.98 -10.86 -8.10
N ARG A 190 -19.93 -11.39 -6.86
CA ARG A 190 -20.76 -10.92 -5.74
C ARG A 190 -20.19 -9.73 -4.99
N ALA A 191 -18.91 -9.47 -5.14
CA ALA A 191 -18.22 -8.31 -4.59
C ALA A 191 -17.17 -7.80 -5.60
N PRO A 192 -16.67 -6.58 -5.46
CA PRO A 192 -15.70 -6.01 -6.40
C PRO A 192 -14.28 -6.55 -6.16
N HIS A 193 -14.13 -7.88 -6.19
CA HIS A 193 -12.86 -8.61 -6.06
C HIS A 193 -12.75 -9.68 -7.12
N MET A 194 -11.52 -10.10 -7.41
CA MET A 194 -11.23 -11.27 -8.24
C MET A 194 -11.27 -12.56 -7.44
N THR A 195 -11.56 -13.64 -8.14
CA THR A 195 -11.34 -15.02 -7.67
C THR A 195 -9.96 -15.49 -8.12
N PRO A 196 -9.41 -16.59 -7.54
CA PRO A 196 -8.14 -17.17 -8.01
C PRO A 196 -8.14 -17.63 -9.47
N VAL A 197 -9.32 -17.82 -10.08
CA VAL A 197 -9.43 -18.18 -11.50
C VAL A 197 -9.42 -16.95 -12.40
N GLU A 198 -9.80 -15.80 -11.88
CA GLU A 198 -9.81 -14.51 -12.59
C GLU A 198 -8.46 -13.78 -12.49
N ALA A 199 -7.70 -14.03 -11.42
CA ALA A 199 -6.37 -13.49 -11.20
C ALA A 199 -5.31 -14.22 -12.03
#